data_9c6c4b800075d22552d9b477243307d7
#
_entry.id   9c6c4b800075d22552d9b477243307d7
#
_cell.length_a   1.000
_cell.length_b   1.000
_cell.length_c   1.000
_cell.angle_alpha   90.00
_cell.angle_beta   90.00
_cell.angle_gamma   90.00
#
_symmetry.space_group_name_H-M   'P 1'
#
loop_
_entity.id
_entity.type
_entity.pdbx_description
1 polymer ?
#
loop_
_entity_poly.entity_id
_entity_poly.type
_entity_poly.pdbx_seq_one_letter_code
_entity_poly.pdbx_strand_id
1 'polypeptide(L)'
;MMTTIFVYCCLYLAALVFVVACAVRAVFYARLPLHLRWELYPVPHEEAARVEHGGSYFEVTNWWEKPLRFNWIGEWKAMLPEMLFQKALWEFNRTLWFLSFPFHFGLYLLIGATGLLGGRAVLTLWAPGLMAGDIGMALRYANAVGFAAGAVLATVGALSLMARRLTDANLQIYTTAGDLFNLLFFIVTLGCLAGGYVDRPAGSPPALAVARGFITFDAGLHLPPLLATGLILSALLTAYIPMTHMSHFIAKYFTYHAVRWDDRPNLQGSDLARRVAEYLTYRPRWAAPHVGADGVKTWAEIASANPAQGGRK
;
A
#
# COMPACT_ATOMS: atom_id res chain seq x y z
N MET A 1 -2.67 -20.29 -28.90
CA MET A 1 -3.98 -20.50 -28.27
C MET A 1 -3.85 -20.94 -26.81
N MET A 2 -3.31 -22.12 -26.48
CA MET A 2 -3.21 -22.58 -25.08
C MET A 2 -2.44 -21.62 -24.16
N THR A 3 -1.31 -21.07 -24.61
CA THR A 3 -0.52 -20.10 -23.82
C THR A 3 -1.33 -18.85 -23.47
N THR A 4 -2.10 -18.32 -24.41
CA THR A 4 -2.92 -17.10 -24.21
C THR A 4 -4.05 -17.36 -23.23
N ILE A 5 -4.75 -18.49 -23.33
CA ILE A 5 -5.77 -18.90 -22.37
C ILE A 5 -5.15 -19.02 -20.97
N PHE A 6 -3.99 -19.67 -20.86
CA PHE A 6 -3.31 -19.83 -19.58
C PHE A 6 -2.94 -18.47 -18.96
N VAL A 7 -2.40 -17.54 -19.77
CA VAL A 7 -2.09 -16.17 -19.30
C VAL A 7 -3.35 -15.46 -18.79
N TYR A 8 -4.47 -15.53 -19.53
CA TYR A 8 -5.72 -14.90 -19.08
C TYR A 8 -6.25 -15.51 -17.78
N CYS A 9 -6.22 -16.84 -17.67
CA CYS A 9 -6.61 -17.51 -16.44
C CYS A 9 -5.74 -17.06 -15.25
N CYS A 10 -4.42 -16.95 -15.44
CA CYS A 10 -3.51 -16.44 -14.40
C CYS A 10 -3.87 -15.00 -14.00
N LEU A 11 -4.14 -14.12 -14.95
CA LEU A 11 -4.49 -12.72 -14.68
C LEU A 11 -5.84 -12.59 -13.95
N TYR A 12 -6.88 -13.34 -14.38
CA TYR A 12 -8.18 -13.32 -13.69
C TYR A 12 -8.07 -13.88 -12.26
N LEU A 13 -7.36 -15.00 -12.09
CA LEU A 13 -7.14 -15.59 -10.77
C LEU A 13 -6.36 -14.62 -9.87
N ALA A 14 -5.32 -13.98 -10.39
CA ALA A 14 -4.54 -13.01 -9.64
C ALA A 14 -5.37 -11.80 -9.22
N ALA A 15 -6.22 -11.27 -10.10
CA ALA A 15 -7.13 -10.17 -9.77
C ALA A 15 -8.10 -10.58 -8.65
N LEU A 16 -8.68 -11.78 -8.73
CA LEU A 16 -9.56 -12.30 -7.68
C LEU A 16 -8.82 -12.44 -6.35
N VAL A 17 -7.64 -13.08 -6.37
CA VAL A 17 -6.80 -13.26 -5.17
C VAL A 17 -6.41 -11.91 -4.57
N PHE A 18 -6.02 -10.93 -5.39
CA PHE A 18 -5.68 -9.58 -4.94
C PHE A 18 -6.85 -8.93 -4.20
N VAL A 19 -8.04 -8.91 -4.81
CA VAL A 19 -9.23 -8.28 -4.21
C VAL A 19 -9.61 -8.98 -2.90
N VAL A 20 -9.67 -10.31 -2.90
CA VAL A 20 -10.02 -11.09 -1.71
C VAL A 20 -8.98 -10.88 -0.59
N ALA A 21 -7.69 -10.96 -0.92
CA ALA A 21 -6.63 -10.76 0.07
C ALA A 21 -6.61 -9.34 0.64
N CYS A 22 -6.85 -8.31 -0.20
CA CYS A 22 -7.01 -6.92 0.28
C CYS A 22 -8.21 -6.79 1.22
N ALA A 23 -9.35 -7.37 0.87
CA ALA A 23 -10.55 -7.34 1.71
C ALA A 23 -10.29 -8.04 3.06
N VAL A 24 -9.69 -9.24 3.04
CA VAL A 24 -9.33 -9.99 4.26
C VAL A 24 -8.37 -9.18 5.13
N ARG A 25 -7.35 -8.54 4.54
CA ARG A 25 -6.42 -7.67 5.27
C ARG A 25 -7.12 -6.46 5.88
N ALA A 26 -7.98 -5.78 5.12
CA ALA A 26 -8.75 -4.65 5.63
C ALA A 26 -9.64 -5.04 6.81
N VAL A 27 -10.37 -6.15 6.69
CA VAL A 27 -11.20 -6.70 7.79
C VAL A 27 -10.33 -7.09 9.00
N PHE A 28 -9.17 -7.70 8.76
CA PHE A 28 -8.24 -8.04 9.82
C PHE A 28 -7.77 -6.80 10.57
N TYR A 29 -7.28 -5.76 9.87
CA TYR A 29 -6.84 -4.51 10.51
C TYR A 29 -7.97 -3.78 11.22
N ALA A 30 -9.19 -3.77 10.66
CA ALA A 30 -10.36 -3.17 11.31
C ALA A 30 -10.75 -3.86 12.63
N ARG A 31 -10.36 -5.13 12.81
CA ARG A 31 -10.63 -5.93 14.02
C ARG A 31 -9.49 -5.94 15.02
N LEU A 32 -8.33 -5.35 14.69
CA LEU A 32 -7.21 -5.29 15.62
C LEU A 32 -7.55 -4.50 16.88
N PRO A 33 -6.81 -4.72 17.97
CA PRO A 33 -6.91 -3.92 19.18
C PRO A 33 -6.88 -2.43 18.86
N LEU A 34 -7.72 -1.68 19.56
CA LEU A 34 -7.71 -0.23 19.50
C LEU A 34 -6.52 0.30 20.28
N HIS A 35 -5.90 1.32 19.73
CA HIS A 35 -4.90 2.11 20.43
C HIS A 35 -5.54 3.39 20.93
N LEU A 36 -5.05 3.91 22.04
CA LEU A 36 -5.36 5.28 22.44
C LEU A 36 -4.61 6.21 21.47
N ARG A 37 -5.26 7.31 21.09
CA ARG A 37 -4.62 8.38 20.32
C ARG A 37 -3.34 8.82 21.04
N TRP A 38 -2.22 8.74 20.34
CA TRP A 38 -0.92 9.13 20.87
C TRP A 38 -0.46 10.53 20.41
N GLU A 39 -1.11 11.09 19.38
CA GLU A 39 -0.89 12.49 19.01
C GLU A 39 -1.67 13.41 19.94
N LEU A 40 -0.93 14.16 20.76
CA LEU A 40 -1.49 15.14 21.70
C LEU A 40 -1.85 16.48 21.02
N TYR A 41 -1.27 16.72 19.84
CA TYR A 41 -1.55 17.92 19.04
C TYR A 41 -2.83 17.77 18.22
N PRO A 42 -3.39 18.89 17.69
CA PRO A 42 -4.58 18.81 16.84
C PRO A 42 -4.34 17.88 15.65
N VAL A 43 -5.28 16.98 15.43
CA VAL A 43 -5.22 16.09 14.26
C VAL A 43 -5.91 16.76 13.07
N PRO A 44 -5.58 16.34 11.83
CA PRO A 44 -6.04 17.00 10.62
C PRO A 44 -7.57 17.08 10.45
N HIS A 45 -8.33 16.21 11.09
CA HIS A 45 -9.80 16.25 11.04
C HIS A 45 -10.45 17.18 12.08
N GLU A 46 -9.68 17.79 12.96
CA GLU A 46 -10.21 18.80 13.88
C GLU A 46 -10.56 20.12 13.16
N GLU A 47 -11.31 20.99 13.79
CA GLU A 47 -11.71 22.26 13.22
C GLU A 47 -10.48 23.12 12.84
N ALA A 48 -10.49 23.71 11.64
CA ALA A 48 -9.37 24.49 11.13
C ALA A 48 -8.95 25.62 12.07
N ALA A 49 -9.91 26.30 12.71
CA ALA A 49 -9.64 27.37 13.68
C ALA A 49 -8.87 26.88 14.90
N ARG A 50 -9.09 25.64 15.36
CA ARG A 50 -8.32 25.04 16.46
C ARG A 50 -6.92 24.65 16.02
N VAL A 51 -6.80 24.04 14.85
CA VAL A 51 -5.50 23.64 14.27
C VAL A 51 -4.59 24.87 14.07
N GLU A 52 -5.16 26.02 13.68
CA GLU A 52 -4.43 27.26 13.50
C GLU A 52 -3.81 27.78 14.82
N HIS A 53 -4.50 27.59 15.94
CA HIS A 53 -3.99 27.98 17.25
C HIS A 53 -3.13 26.91 17.94
N GLY A 54 -2.98 25.73 17.32
CA GLY A 54 -2.22 24.63 17.90
C GLY A 54 -2.94 23.92 19.04
N GLY A 55 -4.23 24.21 19.28
CA GLY A 55 -5.05 23.61 20.33
C GLY A 55 -5.84 22.39 19.81
N SER A 56 -6.02 21.37 20.65
CA SER A 56 -6.89 20.23 20.37
C SER A 56 -8.22 20.35 21.10
N TYR A 57 -9.29 19.76 20.56
CA TYR A 57 -10.57 19.69 21.29
C TYR A 57 -10.45 18.90 22.61
N PHE A 58 -9.43 18.07 22.79
CA PHE A 58 -9.11 17.42 24.06
C PHE A 58 -8.80 18.40 25.19
N GLU A 59 -8.41 19.64 24.89
CA GLU A 59 -8.19 20.70 25.85
C GLU A 59 -9.50 21.33 26.36
N VAL A 60 -10.61 21.03 25.70
CA VAL A 60 -11.92 21.55 26.09
C VAL A 60 -12.49 20.70 27.22
N THR A 61 -12.86 21.36 28.33
CA THR A 61 -13.53 20.68 29.46
C THR A 61 -14.73 19.87 28.98
N ASN A 62 -14.82 18.62 29.41
CA ASN A 62 -15.85 17.66 29.02
C ASN A 62 -15.98 17.49 27.51
N TRP A 63 -14.82 17.42 26.78
CA TRP A 63 -14.79 17.27 25.32
C TRP A 63 -15.59 16.05 24.84
N TRP A 64 -15.64 14.98 25.62
CA TRP A 64 -16.36 13.75 25.32
C TRP A 64 -17.89 13.86 25.33
N GLU A 65 -18.44 14.94 25.92
CA GLU A 65 -19.86 15.27 25.95
C GLU A 65 -20.27 16.22 24.80
N LYS A 66 -19.29 16.75 24.07
CA LYS A 66 -19.52 17.77 23.05
C LYS A 66 -19.50 17.15 21.64
N PRO A 67 -20.31 17.67 20.71
CA PRO A 67 -20.33 17.19 19.35
C PRO A 67 -18.98 17.50 18.69
N LEU A 68 -18.36 16.47 18.12
CA LEU A 68 -17.12 16.60 17.34
C LEU A 68 -17.48 17.02 15.91
N ARG A 69 -16.89 18.11 15.44
CA ARG A 69 -16.99 18.54 14.04
C ARG A 69 -15.83 18.00 13.25
N PHE A 70 -16.15 17.26 12.22
CA PHE A 70 -15.14 16.55 11.42
C PHE A 70 -14.79 17.33 10.16
N ASN A 71 -13.48 17.62 9.96
CA ASN A 71 -12.93 18.32 8.81
C ASN A 71 -12.32 17.32 7.81
N TRP A 72 -13.15 16.76 6.94
CA TRP A 72 -12.71 15.83 5.88
C TRP A 72 -11.64 16.42 4.95
N ILE A 73 -11.74 17.72 4.63
CA ILE A 73 -10.78 18.40 3.75
C ILE A 73 -9.39 18.45 4.41
N GLY A 74 -9.36 18.76 5.70
CA GLY A 74 -8.12 18.77 6.49
C GLY A 74 -7.44 17.41 6.51
N GLU A 75 -8.22 16.36 6.70
CA GLU A 75 -7.74 14.98 6.71
C GLU A 75 -7.11 14.57 5.36
N TRP A 76 -7.82 14.81 4.25
CA TRP A 76 -7.29 14.53 2.92
C TRP A 76 -6.05 15.35 2.59
N LYS A 77 -6.00 16.63 2.99
CA LYS A 77 -4.81 17.48 2.83
C LYS A 77 -3.59 16.95 3.57
N ALA A 78 -3.77 16.26 4.70
CA ALA A 78 -2.68 15.63 5.43
C ALA A 78 -2.29 14.27 4.83
N MET A 79 -3.27 13.45 4.42
CA MET A 79 -3.01 12.09 3.94
C MET A 79 -2.46 12.04 2.51
N LEU A 80 -3.00 12.82 1.58
CA LEU A 80 -2.60 12.74 0.17
C LEU A 80 -1.11 13.03 -0.06
N PRO A 81 -0.49 14.08 0.54
CA PRO A 81 0.94 14.29 0.40
C PRO A 81 1.78 13.14 0.97
N GLU A 82 1.32 12.55 2.06
CA GLU A 82 2.01 11.41 2.66
C GLU A 82 1.89 10.14 1.81
N MET A 83 0.73 9.88 1.25
CA MET A 83 0.50 8.70 0.40
C MET A 83 1.18 8.82 -0.96
N LEU A 84 1.07 9.98 -1.62
CA LEU A 84 1.54 10.18 -2.99
C LEU A 84 3.02 10.58 -3.06
N PHE A 85 3.49 11.41 -2.12
CA PHE A 85 4.82 12.01 -2.17
C PHE A 85 5.74 11.56 -1.04
N GLN A 86 5.26 10.68 -0.13
CA GLN A 86 6.04 10.23 1.03
C GLN A 86 6.61 11.41 1.85
N LYS A 87 5.72 12.36 2.21
CA LYS A 87 6.08 13.62 2.84
C LYS A 87 6.98 13.46 4.06
N ALA A 88 6.65 12.55 4.97
CA ALA A 88 7.46 12.28 6.16
C ALA A 88 8.88 11.81 5.78
N LEU A 89 9.00 10.99 4.74
CA LEU A 89 10.31 10.55 4.26
C LEU A 89 11.12 11.71 3.67
N TRP A 90 10.48 12.62 2.95
CA TRP A 90 11.10 13.84 2.45
C TRP A 90 11.58 14.76 3.57
N GLU A 91 10.81 14.91 4.64
CA GLU A 91 11.13 15.77 5.78
C GLU A 91 12.26 15.20 6.64
N PHE A 92 12.24 13.90 6.93
CA PHE A 92 13.12 13.28 7.91
C PHE A 92 14.28 12.46 7.31
N ASN A 93 14.17 11.99 6.06
CA ASN A 93 15.21 11.16 5.43
C ASN A 93 15.24 11.34 3.90
N ARG A 94 15.73 12.48 3.45
CA ARG A 94 15.80 12.82 2.01
C ARG A 94 16.59 11.81 1.18
N THR A 95 17.68 11.29 1.72
CA THR A 95 18.49 10.29 1.00
C THR A 95 17.66 9.04 0.67
N LEU A 96 16.88 8.55 1.63
CA LEU A 96 15.99 7.42 1.38
C LEU A 96 14.84 7.81 0.46
N TRP A 97 14.35 9.04 0.55
CA TRP A 97 13.30 9.54 -0.32
C TRP A 97 13.71 9.49 -1.80
N PHE A 98 14.91 9.96 -2.14
CA PHE A 98 15.41 9.91 -3.53
C PHE A 98 15.53 8.50 -4.10
N LEU A 99 15.59 7.47 -3.27
CA LEU A 99 15.63 6.06 -3.71
C LEU A 99 14.22 5.43 -3.71
N SER A 100 13.41 5.74 -2.70
CA SER A 100 12.08 5.16 -2.50
C SER A 100 11.02 5.82 -3.35
N PHE A 101 11.04 7.15 -3.48
CA PHE A 101 10.03 7.88 -4.23
C PHE A 101 9.99 7.50 -5.72
N PRO A 102 11.12 7.40 -6.46
CA PRO A 102 11.09 6.94 -7.84
C PRO A 102 10.46 5.55 -8.00
N PHE A 103 10.76 4.62 -7.09
CA PHE A 103 10.14 3.30 -7.09
C PHE A 103 8.62 3.37 -6.98
N HIS A 104 8.10 4.05 -5.96
CA HIS A 104 6.66 4.15 -5.72
C HIS A 104 5.95 4.97 -6.79
N PHE A 105 6.53 6.11 -7.20
CA PHE A 105 5.96 6.93 -8.26
C PHE A 105 5.93 6.20 -9.60
N GLY A 106 6.99 5.42 -9.89
CA GLY A 106 7.01 4.51 -11.04
C GLY A 106 5.87 3.49 -11.00
N LEU A 107 5.61 2.89 -9.83
CA LEU A 107 4.47 1.99 -9.66
C LEU A 107 3.12 2.70 -9.84
N TYR A 108 2.96 3.94 -9.36
CA TYR A 108 1.73 4.72 -9.57
C TYR A 108 1.50 4.99 -11.06
N LEU A 109 2.55 5.32 -11.80
CA LEU A 109 2.46 5.50 -13.26
C LEU A 109 2.09 4.20 -13.97
N LEU A 110 2.67 3.06 -13.58
CA LEU A 110 2.35 1.75 -14.15
C LEU A 110 0.90 1.34 -13.87
N ILE A 111 0.41 1.54 -12.65
CA ILE A 111 -0.98 1.27 -12.27
C ILE A 111 -1.93 2.18 -13.07
N GLY A 112 -1.63 3.48 -13.12
CA GLY A 112 -2.42 4.45 -13.89
C GLY A 112 -2.43 4.14 -15.40
N ALA A 113 -1.26 3.80 -15.96
CA ALA A 113 -1.15 3.41 -17.38
C ALA A 113 -1.88 2.10 -17.67
N THR A 114 -1.86 1.12 -16.75
CA THR A 114 -2.63 -0.13 -16.90
C THR A 114 -4.13 0.14 -16.85
N GLY A 115 -4.59 0.97 -15.91
CA GLY A 115 -5.97 1.41 -15.83
C GLY A 115 -6.43 2.17 -17.10
N LEU A 116 -5.56 3.08 -17.58
CA LEU A 116 -5.81 3.81 -18.82
C LEU A 116 -5.87 2.88 -20.03
N LEU A 117 -4.98 1.88 -20.12
CA LEU A 117 -5.00 0.88 -21.18
C LEU A 117 -6.30 0.06 -21.15
N GLY A 118 -6.73 -0.38 -19.97
CA GLY A 118 -8.01 -1.06 -19.78
C GLY A 118 -9.21 -0.19 -20.22
N GLY A 119 -9.24 1.07 -19.77
CA GLY A 119 -10.27 2.04 -20.18
C GLY A 119 -10.30 2.26 -21.70
N ARG A 120 -9.12 2.40 -22.32
CA ARG A 120 -9.01 2.49 -23.79
C ARG A 120 -9.52 1.22 -24.48
N ALA A 121 -9.24 0.05 -23.95
CA ALA A 121 -9.72 -1.21 -24.50
C ALA A 121 -11.26 -1.28 -24.46
N VAL A 122 -11.87 -0.91 -23.33
CA VAL A 122 -13.33 -0.81 -23.19
C VAL A 122 -13.90 0.23 -24.17
N LEU A 123 -13.35 1.44 -24.22
CA LEU A 123 -13.82 2.50 -25.14
C LEU A 123 -13.68 2.10 -26.61
N THR A 124 -12.68 1.31 -26.97
CA THR A 124 -12.54 0.80 -28.34
C THR A 124 -13.69 -0.16 -28.73
N LEU A 125 -14.25 -0.87 -27.74
CA LEU A 125 -15.40 -1.77 -27.96
C LEU A 125 -16.73 -1.00 -28.06
N TRP A 126 -16.89 0.06 -27.22
CA TRP A 126 -18.18 0.77 -27.11
C TRP A 126 -18.28 2.06 -27.93
N ALA A 127 -17.14 2.74 -28.16
CA ALA A 127 -17.06 4.00 -28.88
C ALA A 127 -15.83 4.05 -29.82
N PRO A 128 -15.74 3.18 -30.83
CA PRO A 128 -14.56 3.07 -31.70
C PRO A 128 -14.23 4.37 -32.44
N GLY A 129 -15.23 5.17 -32.83
CA GLY A 129 -15.03 6.46 -33.45
C GLY A 129 -14.27 7.46 -32.57
N LEU A 130 -14.55 7.48 -31.30
CA LEU A 130 -13.80 8.33 -30.32
C LEU A 130 -12.32 7.92 -30.26
N MET A 131 -12.06 6.61 -30.31
CA MET A 131 -10.69 6.08 -30.24
C MET A 131 -9.90 6.21 -31.54
N ALA A 132 -10.56 6.42 -32.67
CA ALA A 132 -9.93 6.69 -33.96
C ALA A 132 -9.49 8.16 -34.12
N GLY A 133 -10.02 9.10 -33.33
CA GLY A 133 -9.74 10.54 -33.41
C GLY A 133 -8.60 11.00 -32.49
N ASP A 134 -8.49 12.32 -32.35
CA ASP A 134 -7.43 13.01 -31.58
C ASP A 134 -7.40 12.58 -30.09
N ILE A 135 -8.57 12.33 -29.49
CA ILE A 135 -8.67 11.85 -28.11
C ILE A 135 -8.01 10.47 -27.99
N GLY A 136 -8.29 9.55 -28.90
CA GLY A 136 -7.66 8.22 -28.90
C GLY A 136 -6.16 8.29 -29.10
N MET A 137 -5.68 9.22 -29.92
CA MET A 137 -4.26 9.48 -30.14
C MET A 137 -3.60 10.05 -28.86
N ALA A 138 -4.19 11.06 -28.22
CA ALA A 138 -3.70 11.63 -26.96
C ALA A 138 -3.62 10.58 -25.85
N LEU A 139 -4.67 9.77 -25.68
CA LEU A 139 -4.68 8.67 -24.70
C LEU A 139 -3.62 7.58 -25.01
N ARG A 140 -3.33 7.33 -26.29
CA ARG A 140 -2.25 6.42 -26.70
C ARG A 140 -0.89 6.94 -26.26
N TYR A 141 -0.60 8.22 -26.51
CA TYR A 141 0.67 8.84 -26.07
C TYR A 141 0.79 8.88 -24.56
N ALA A 142 -0.26 9.32 -23.85
CA ALA A 142 -0.27 9.32 -22.39
C ALA A 142 0.03 7.92 -21.80
N ASN A 143 -0.56 6.89 -22.41
CA ASN A 143 -0.35 5.51 -22.02
C ASN A 143 1.10 5.05 -22.28
N ALA A 144 1.68 5.37 -23.44
CA ALA A 144 3.05 5.02 -23.77
C ALA A 144 4.05 5.72 -22.83
N VAL A 145 3.87 7.00 -22.58
CA VAL A 145 4.70 7.78 -21.63
C VAL A 145 4.56 7.21 -20.22
N GLY A 146 3.32 6.93 -19.76
CA GLY A 146 3.06 6.36 -18.44
C GLY A 146 3.77 5.01 -18.23
N PHE A 147 3.70 4.10 -19.19
CA PHE A 147 4.41 2.82 -19.12
C PHE A 147 5.93 2.99 -19.18
N ALA A 148 6.46 3.81 -20.10
CA ALA A 148 7.90 4.00 -20.25
C ALA A 148 8.50 4.65 -19.00
N ALA A 149 7.95 5.80 -18.56
CA ALA A 149 8.42 6.49 -17.38
C ALA A 149 8.24 5.64 -16.11
N GLY A 150 7.09 4.97 -15.97
CA GLY A 150 6.81 4.09 -14.85
C GLY A 150 7.78 2.92 -14.75
N ALA A 151 8.05 2.24 -15.87
CA ALA A 151 8.99 1.12 -15.90
C ALA A 151 10.43 1.56 -15.54
N VAL A 152 10.90 2.68 -16.11
CA VAL A 152 12.23 3.22 -15.82
C VAL A 152 12.35 3.60 -14.35
N LEU A 153 11.42 4.42 -13.83
CA LEU A 153 11.46 4.89 -12.45
C LEU A 153 11.33 3.76 -11.43
N ALA A 154 10.42 2.81 -11.66
CA ALA A 154 10.25 1.67 -10.76
C ALA A 154 11.49 0.77 -10.78
N THR A 155 12.09 0.50 -11.94
CA THR A 155 13.29 -0.35 -12.05
C THR A 155 14.49 0.32 -11.41
N VAL A 156 14.76 1.59 -11.72
CA VAL A 156 15.87 2.36 -11.14
C VAL A 156 15.71 2.48 -9.63
N GLY A 157 14.51 2.79 -9.15
CA GLY A 157 14.19 2.86 -7.73
C GLY A 157 14.39 1.52 -7.03
N ALA A 158 13.90 0.41 -7.61
CA ALA A 158 14.07 -0.93 -7.04
C ALA A 158 15.56 -1.34 -6.97
N LEU A 159 16.33 -1.09 -8.02
CA LEU A 159 17.79 -1.35 -8.05
C LEU A 159 18.51 -0.52 -6.99
N SER A 160 18.17 0.77 -6.86
CA SER A 160 18.76 1.67 -5.88
C SER A 160 18.45 1.25 -4.44
N LEU A 161 17.22 0.86 -4.15
CA LEU A 161 16.82 0.34 -2.85
C LEU A 161 17.52 -1.00 -2.55
N MET A 162 17.65 -1.88 -3.53
CA MET A 162 18.35 -3.15 -3.38
C MET A 162 19.84 -2.93 -3.12
N ALA A 163 20.50 -2.06 -3.90
CA ALA A 163 21.89 -1.71 -3.68
C ALA A 163 22.12 -1.15 -2.28
N ARG A 164 21.29 -0.24 -1.82
CA ARG A 164 21.39 0.31 -0.46
C ARG A 164 21.23 -0.74 0.62
N ARG A 165 20.29 -1.69 0.49
CA ARG A 165 20.12 -2.79 1.45
C ARG A 165 21.34 -3.70 1.52
N LEU A 166 22.06 -3.86 0.41
CA LEU A 166 23.27 -4.68 0.33
C LEU A 166 24.54 -3.96 0.82
N THR A 167 24.56 -2.62 0.79
CA THR A 167 25.79 -1.84 1.07
C THR A 167 25.75 -1.07 2.40
N ASP A 168 24.57 -0.72 2.93
CA ASP A 168 24.44 0.02 4.17
C ASP A 168 24.45 -0.95 5.37
N ALA A 169 25.54 -0.91 6.16
CA ALA A 169 25.72 -1.80 7.31
C ALA A 169 24.59 -1.72 8.35
N ASN A 170 23.97 -0.54 8.52
CA ASN A 170 22.85 -0.38 9.45
C ASN A 170 21.58 -1.05 8.92
N LEU A 171 21.38 -1.06 7.60
CA LEU A 171 20.21 -1.70 6.98
C LEU A 171 20.40 -3.21 6.84
N GLN A 172 21.62 -3.71 6.68
CA GLN A 172 21.89 -5.15 6.58
C GLN A 172 21.37 -5.92 7.78
N ILE A 173 21.44 -5.34 8.98
CA ILE A 173 20.95 -5.96 10.23
C ILE A 173 19.43 -6.25 10.16
N TYR A 174 18.67 -5.43 9.44
CA TYR A 174 17.22 -5.54 9.28
C TYR A 174 16.79 -6.10 7.92
N THR A 175 17.74 -6.39 7.03
CA THR A 175 17.43 -6.87 5.67
C THR A 175 17.25 -8.39 5.68
N THR A 176 16.06 -8.82 5.31
CA THR A 176 15.73 -10.23 5.15
C THR A 176 15.85 -10.67 3.69
N ALA A 177 15.96 -12.00 3.47
CA ALA A 177 15.91 -12.56 2.11
C ALA A 177 14.60 -12.19 1.39
N GLY A 178 13.48 -12.07 2.12
CA GLY A 178 12.20 -11.63 1.58
C GLY A 178 12.21 -10.20 1.05
N ASP A 179 12.95 -9.29 1.69
CA ASP A 179 13.07 -7.90 1.21
C ASP A 179 13.80 -7.82 -0.13
N LEU A 180 14.88 -8.59 -0.27
CA LEU A 180 15.64 -8.65 -1.52
C LEU A 180 14.84 -9.36 -2.61
N PHE A 181 14.15 -10.46 -2.26
CA PHE A 181 13.26 -11.17 -3.19
C PHE A 181 12.15 -10.25 -3.73
N ASN A 182 11.53 -9.44 -2.90
CA ASN A 182 10.49 -8.53 -3.33
C ASN A 182 10.98 -7.54 -4.39
N LEU A 183 12.13 -6.90 -4.15
CA LEU A 183 12.73 -5.97 -5.12
C LEU A 183 13.15 -6.69 -6.41
N LEU A 184 13.78 -7.86 -6.29
CA LEU A 184 14.18 -8.66 -7.44
C LEU A 184 12.95 -9.10 -8.26
N PHE A 185 11.86 -9.46 -7.61
CA PHE A 185 10.63 -9.87 -8.28
C PHE A 185 10.05 -8.74 -9.14
N PHE A 186 10.03 -7.49 -8.63
CA PHE A 186 9.67 -6.33 -9.45
C PHE A 186 10.61 -6.15 -10.64
N ILE A 187 11.94 -6.19 -10.42
CA ILE A 187 12.93 -5.98 -11.47
C ILE A 187 12.77 -7.01 -12.59
N VAL A 188 12.66 -8.29 -12.23
CA VAL A 188 12.51 -9.37 -13.22
C VAL A 188 11.17 -9.26 -13.96
N THR A 189 10.08 -8.97 -13.25
CA THR A 189 8.76 -8.79 -13.86
C THR A 189 8.76 -7.63 -14.85
N LEU A 190 9.26 -6.48 -14.45
CA LEU A 190 9.35 -5.29 -15.32
C LEU A 190 10.28 -5.52 -16.49
N GLY A 191 11.41 -6.20 -16.26
CA GLY A 191 12.37 -6.58 -17.32
C GLY A 191 11.73 -7.49 -18.36
N CYS A 192 10.99 -8.52 -17.95
CA CYS A 192 10.29 -9.42 -18.87
C CYS A 192 9.19 -8.70 -19.65
N LEU A 193 8.43 -7.80 -18.99
CA LEU A 193 7.40 -7.01 -19.69
C LEU A 193 8.01 -6.06 -20.70
N ALA A 194 9.02 -5.28 -20.31
CA ALA A 194 9.69 -4.33 -21.18
C ALA A 194 10.40 -5.04 -22.33
N GLY A 195 11.18 -6.06 -22.03
CA GLY A 195 11.87 -6.87 -23.06
C GLY A 195 10.89 -7.55 -24.00
N GLY A 196 9.82 -8.16 -23.47
CA GLY A 196 8.79 -8.80 -24.29
C GLY A 196 7.97 -7.83 -25.14
N TYR A 197 7.91 -6.55 -24.75
CA TYR A 197 7.29 -5.50 -25.57
C TYR A 197 8.24 -4.92 -26.63
N VAL A 198 9.51 -4.74 -26.31
CA VAL A 198 10.51 -4.13 -27.21
C VAL A 198 10.97 -5.14 -28.27
N ASP A 199 11.30 -6.37 -27.85
CA ASP A 199 11.84 -7.43 -28.70
C ASP A 199 10.74 -8.33 -29.31
N ARG A 200 9.54 -7.80 -29.47
CA ARG A 200 8.44 -8.58 -30.07
C ARG A 200 8.62 -8.74 -31.58
N PRO A 201 8.38 -9.94 -32.14
CA PRO A 201 8.39 -10.18 -33.57
C PRO A 201 7.44 -9.24 -34.32
N ALA A 202 7.76 -8.93 -35.58
CA ALA A 202 6.86 -8.21 -36.46
C ALA A 202 5.51 -8.95 -36.55
N GLY A 203 4.39 -8.20 -36.50
CA GLY A 203 3.06 -8.76 -36.48
C GLY A 203 2.53 -9.17 -35.11
N SER A 204 3.30 -9.03 -34.04
CA SER A 204 2.82 -9.26 -32.68
C SER A 204 1.71 -8.29 -32.29
N PRO A 205 0.70 -8.72 -31.48
CA PRO A 205 -0.41 -7.86 -31.10
C PRO A 205 0.08 -6.64 -30.29
N PRO A 206 -0.42 -5.42 -30.60
CA PRO A 206 -0.12 -4.26 -29.77
C PRO A 206 -0.77 -4.39 -28.38
N ALA A 207 -0.26 -3.65 -27.39
CA ALA A 207 -0.75 -3.72 -26.00
C ALA A 207 -2.29 -3.53 -25.89
N LEU A 208 -2.86 -2.65 -26.71
CA LEU A 208 -4.32 -2.46 -26.76
C LEU A 208 -5.07 -3.71 -27.22
N ALA A 209 -4.53 -4.45 -28.20
CA ALA A 209 -5.14 -5.70 -28.66
C ALA A 209 -5.07 -6.78 -27.58
N VAL A 210 -3.95 -6.85 -26.83
CA VAL A 210 -3.80 -7.76 -25.69
C VAL A 210 -4.82 -7.41 -24.58
N ALA A 211 -4.97 -6.12 -24.25
CA ALA A 211 -5.94 -5.68 -23.25
C ALA A 211 -7.39 -5.95 -23.68
N ARG A 212 -7.72 -5.73 -24.96
CA ARG A 212 -9.04 -6.10 -25.51
C ARG A 212 -9.27 -7.60 -25.45
N GLY A 213 -8.28 -8.38 -25.90
CA GLY A 213 -8.35 -9.84 -25.86
C GLY A 213 -8.53 -10.37 -24.45
N PHE A 214 -7.91 -9.75 -23.45
CA PHE A 214 -8.16 -10.06 -22.04
C PHE A 214 -9.62 -9.80 -21.64
N ILE A 215 -10.20 -8.65 -22.03
CA ILE A 215 -11.59 -8.29 -21.70
C ILE A 215 -12.59 -9.19 -22.42
N THR A 216 -12.34 -9.51 -23.70
CA THR A 216 -13.25 -10.32 -24.53
C THR A 216 -12.94 -11.82 -24.50
N PHE A 217 -11.92 -12.22 -23.76
CA PHE A 217 -11.39 -13.59 -23.73
C PHE A 217 -10.99 -14.14 -25.12
N ASP A 218 -10.33 -13.30 -25.92
CA ASP A 218 -9.89 -13.70 -27.27
C ASP A 218 -8.69 -14.64 -27.21
N ALA A 219 -8.96 -15.92 -27.28
CA ALA A 219 -7.96 -16.99 -27.28
C ALA A 219 -7.14 -17.08 -28.59
N GLY A 220 -7.57 -16.39 -29.66
CA GLY A 220 -6.90 -16.38 -30.97
C GLY A 220 -5.62 -15.54 -31.01
N LEU A 221 -5.42 -14.65 -30.03
CA LEU A 221 -4.20 -13.83 -29.93
C LEU A 221 -2.96 -14.70 -29.71
N HIS A 222 -1.91 -14.40 -30.44
CA HIS A 222 -0.60 -15.03 -30.23
C HIS A 222 0.32 -14.12 -29.42
N LEU A 223 0.60 -14.49 -28.18
CA LEU A 223 1.49 -13.73 -27.29
C LEU A 223 2.94 -14.20 -27.47
N PRO A 224 3.89 -13.28 -27.73
CA PRO A 224 5.30 -13.61 -27.71
C PRO A 224 5.74 -14.23 -26.38
N PRO A 225 6.64 -15.22 -26.36
CA PRO A 225 6.97 -15.97 -25.13
C PRO A 225 7.43 -15.09 -23.97
N LEU A 226 8.31 -14.14 -24.22
CA LEU A 226 8.83 -13.25 -23.18
C LEU A 226 7.75 -12.32 -22.64
N LEU A 227 6.85 -11.82 -23.48
CA LEU A 227 5.68 -11.04 -23.04
C LEU A 227 4.71 -11.89 -22.22
N ALA A 228 4.44 -13.12 -22.66
CA ALA A 228 3.57 -14.05 -21.91
C ALA A 228 4.19 -14.34 -20.52
N THR A 229 5.49 -14.57 -20.44
CA THR A 229 6.22 -14.74 -19.17
C THR A 229 6.07 -13.49 -18.27
N GLY A 230 6.27 -12.30 -18.83
CA GLY A 230 6.09 -11.04 -18.09
C GLY A 230 4.68 -10.85 -17.56
N LEU A 231 3.66 -11.22 -18.33
CA LEU A 231 2.26 -11.16 -17.89
C LEU A 231 1.96 -12.18 -16.78
N ILE A 232 2.51 -13.40 -16.85
CA ILE A 232 2.37 -14.40 -15.79
C ILE A 232 3.07 -13.92 -14.50
N LEU A 233 4.30 -13.39 -14.61
CA LEU A 233 5.02 -12.82 -13.47
C LEU A 233 4.26 -11.63 -12.85
N SER A 234 3.63 -10.79 -13.68
CA SER A 234 2.77 -9.69 -13.21
C SER A 234 1.53 -10.23 -12.46
N ALA A 235 0.91 -11.29 -12.95
CA ALA A 235 -0.19 -11.95 -12.27
C ALA A 235 0.26 -12.47 -10.89
N LEU A 236 1.37 -13.21 -10.83
CA LEU A 236 1.93 -13.72 -9.59
C LEU A 236 2.30 -12.59 -8.61
N LEU A 237 2.95 -11.53 -9.09
CA LEU A 237 3.31 -10.36 -8.30
C LEU A 237 2.06 -9.67 -7.74
N THR A 238 1.01 -9.48 -8.56
CA THR A 238 -0.25 -8.88 -8.14
C THR A 238 -0.90 -9.67 -7.01
N ALA A 239 -0.99 -10.99 -7.14
CA ALA A 239 -1.53 -11.87 -6.11
C ALA A 239 -0.66 -11.87 -4.83
N TYR A 240 0.65 -11.76 -4.97
CA TYR A 240 1.62 -11.82 -3.89
C TYR A 240 1.65 -10.55 -3.02
N ILE A 241 1.50 -9.36 -3.61
CA ILE A 241 1.57 -8.06 -2.91
C ILE A 241 0.71 -8.02 -1.63
N PRO A 242 -0.60 -8.31 -1.65
CA PRO A 242 -1.44 -8.18 -0.46
C PRO A 242 -1.15 -9.25 0.60
N MET A 243 -0.43 -10.33 0.28
CA MET A 243 -0.09 -11.39 1.22
C MET A 243 1.16 -11.09 2.05
N THR A 244 1.94 -10.08 1.68
CA THR A 244 3.22 -9.73 2.28
C THR A 244 3.17 -8.39 3.01
N HIS A 245 4.30 -7.94 3.55
CA HIS A 245 4.44 -6.60 4.12
C HIS A 245 4.25 -5.46 3.10
N MET A 246 4.24 -5.78 1.80
CA MET A 246 3.87 -4.81 0.76
C MET A 246 2.39 -4.38 0.84
N SER A 247 1.56 -5.06 1.65
CA SER A 247 0.19 -4.64 1.99
C SER A 247 0.12 -3.36 2.84
N HIS A 248 1.24 -2.70 3.11
CA HIS A 248 1.32 -1.47 3.90
C HIS A 248 0.44 -0.32 3.36
N PHE A 249 0.09 -0.32 2.09
CA PHE A 249 -0.84 0.66 1.52
C PHE A 249 -2.25 0.54 2.13
N ILE A 250 -2.69 -0.68 2.51
CA ILE A 250 -3.93 -0.91 3.25
C ILE A 250 -3.73 -0.53 4.72
N ALA A 251 -2.64 -1.03 5.32
CA ALA A 251 -2.35 -0.81 6.73
C ALA A 251 -2.19 0.68 7.07
N LYS A 252 -1.70 1.50 6.14
CA LYS A 252 -1.48 2.93 6.35
C LYS A 252 -2.78 3.67 6.71
N TYR A 253 -3.88 3.34 6.07
CA TYR A 253 -5.19 3.89 6.42
C TYR A 253 -5.52 3.64 7.90
N PHE A 254 -5.41 2.38 8.34
CA PHE A 254 -5.72 2.01 9.72
C PHE A 254 -4.72 2.56 10.73
N THR A 255 -3.44 2.70 10.35
CA THR A 255 -2.43 3.32 11.20
C THR A 255 -2.77 4.77 11.50
N TYR A 256 -3.26 5.52 10.53
CA TYR A 256 -3.72 6.89 10.76
C TYR A 256 -5.01 6.93 11.58
N HIS A 257 -6.06 6.27 11.13
CA HIS A 257 -7.41 6.42 11.70
C HIS A 257 -7.62 5.64 13.01
N ALA A 258 -7.02 4.48 13.15
CA ALA A 258 -7.23 3.63 14.33
C ALA A 258 -6.13 3.75 15.38
N VAL A 259 -4.97 4.33 15.04
CA VAL A 259 -3.82 4.45 15.97
C VAL A 259 -3.51 5.90 16.27
N ARG A 260 -3.23 6.71 15.24
CA ARG A 260 -2.77 8.09 15.43
C ARG A 260 -3.90 9.06 15.76
N TRP A 261 -5.06 8.88 15.12
CA TRP A 261 -6.16 9.85 15.11
C TRP A 261 -7.44 9.33 15.77
N ASP A 262 -7.41 8.14 16.38
CA ASP A 262 -8.60 7.63 17.10
C ASP A 262 -8.87 8.46 18.35
N ASP A 263 -9.94 9.20 18.33
CA ASP A 263 -10.36 10.13 19.37
C ASP A 263 -11.67 9.72 20.05
N ARG A 264 -12.06 8.45 19.88
CA ARG A 264 -13.26 7.92 20.57
C ARG A 264 -13.04 7.90 22.07
N PRO A 265 -13.95 8.50 22.86
CA PRO A 265 -13.84 8.50 24.31
C PRO A 265 -14.01 7.09 24.89
N ASN A 266 -13.14 6.72 25.82
CA ASN A 266 -13.28 5.47 26.57
C ASN A 266 -14.24 5.67 27.75
N LEU A 267 -15.53 5.68 27.47
CA LEU A 267 -16.57 5.84 28.48
C LEU A 267 -16.88 4.51 29.16
N GLN A 268 -17.22 4.57 30.43
CA GLN A 268 -17.62 3.39 31.21
C GLN A 268 -18.80 2.68 30.55
N GLY A 269 -18.70 1.37 30.36
CA GLY A 269 -19.73 0.56 29.70
C GLY A 269 -19.79 0.66 28.18
N SER A 270 -18.91 1.45 27.54
CA SER A 270 -18.79 1.52 26.09
C SER A 270 -18.21 0.23 25.51
N ASP A 271 -18.40 0.04 24.19
CA ASP A 271 -17.74 -1.05 23.45
C ASP A 271 -16.20 -0.97 23.56
N LEU A 272 -15.66 0.24 23.54
CA LEU A 272 -14.24 0.49 23.74
C LEU A 272 -13.76 0.04 25.12
N ALA A 273 -14.50 0.39 26.19
CA ALA A 273 -14.18 -0.04 27.56
C ALA A 273 -14.18 -1.57 27.69
N ARG A 274 -15.15 -2.24 27.07
CA ARG A 274 -15.22 -3.71 27.05
C ARG A 274 -14.02 -4.34 26.33
N ARG A 275 -13.66 -3.80 25.17
CA ARG A 275 -12.49 -4.28 24.39
C ARG A 275 -11.17 -4.04 25.14
N VAL A 276 -11.00 -2.89 25.77
CA VAL A 276 -9.82 -2.60 26.61
C VAL A 276 -9.74 -3.59 27.76
N ALA A 277 -10.85 -3.86 28.44
CA ALA A 277 -10.91 -4.85 29.52
C ALA A 277 -10.49 -6.26 29.04
N GLU A 278 -10.94 -6.67 27.85
CA GLU A 278 -10.52 -7.93 27.24
C GLU A 278 -9.00 -7.96 26.99
N TYR A 279 -8.42 -6.89 26.42
CA TYR A 279 -6.99 -6.84 26.13
C TYR A 279 -6.12 -6.84 27.40
N LEU A 280 -6.61 -6.27 28.48
CA LEU A 280 -5.93 -6.31 29.76
C LEU A 280 -5.77 -7.72 30.32
N THR A 281 -6.56 -8.69 29.86
CA THR A 281 -6.42 -10.10 30.23
C THR A 281 -5.34 -10.86 29.45
N TYR A 282 -4.83 -10.29 28.35
CA TYR A 282 -3.82 -10.95 27.53
C TYR A 282 -2.49 -11.03 28.25
N ARG A 283 -1.75 -12.13 27.98
CA ARG A 283 -0.46 -12.46 28.61
C ARG A 283 0.67 -12.23 27.61
N PRO A 284 1.34 -11.08 27.64
CA PRO A 284 2.40 -10.77 26.69
C PRO A 284 3.63 -11.63 26.94
N ARG A 285 4.22 -12.15 25.86
CA ARG A 285 5.44 -12.97 25.91
C ARG A 285 6.69 -12.20 25.47
N TRP A 286 6.52 -10.99 24.99
CA TRP A 286 7.61 -10.14 24.52
C TRP A 286 7.40 -8.73 25.02
N ALA A 287 8.44 -8.17 25.54
CA ALA A 287 8.58 -6.75 25.87
C ALA A 287 10.04 -6.46 26.14
N ALA A 288 10.38 -5.17 26.27
CA ALA A 288 11.67 -4.80 26.80
C ALA A 288 11.83 -5.39 28.24
N PRO A 289 13.04 -5.79 28.66
CA PRO A 289 13.26 -6.47 29.94
C PRO A 289 12.68 -5.76 31.17
N HIS A 290 12.66 -4.42 31.12
CA HIS A 290 12.10 -3.61 32.21
C HIS A 290 10.57 -3.69 32.36
N VAL A 291 9.85 -4.16 31.34
CA VAL A 291 8.39 -4.32 31.38
C VAL A 291 7.99 -5.58 32.14
N GLY A 292 8.86 -6.59 32.21
CA GLY A 292 8.61 -7.83 32.92
C GLY A 292 7.50 -8.70 32.32
N ALA A 293 7.30 -8.66 31.01
CA ALA A 293 6.36 -9.51 30.30
C ALA A 293 6.93 -10.93 30.13
N ASP A 294 6.48 -11.84 31.00
CA ASP A 294 7.00 -13.20 31.12
C ASP A 294 6.10 -14.27 30.44
N GLY A 295 4.98 -13.86 29.86
CA GLY A 295 3.98 -14.76 29.28
C GLY A 295 3.04 -15.40 30.32
N VAL A 296 3.22 -15.10 31.60
CA VAL A 296 2.41 -15.59 32.72
C VAL A 296 1.47 -14.49 33.22
N LYS A 297 2.02 -13.29 33.44
CA LYS A 297 1.28 -12.12 33.90
C LYS A 297 0.44 -11.54 32.78
N THR A 298 -0.74 -11.08 33.14
CA THR A 298 -1.61 -10.30 32.24
C THR A 298 -1.12 -8.86 32.09
N TRP A 299 -1.58 -8.15 31.07
CA TRP A 299 -1.31 -6.71 30.93
C TRP A 299 -1.78 -5.90 32.14
N ALA A 300 -2.93 -6.27 32.75
CA ALA A 300 -3.41 -5.63 33.97
C ALA A 300 -2.43 -5.79 35.13
N GLU A 301 -1.93 -6.99 35.35
CA GLU A 301 -0.94 -7.27 36.43
C GLU A 301 0.39 -6.55 36.20
N ILE A 302 0.84 -6.48 34.92
CA ILE A 302 2.06 -5.75 34.56
C ILE A 302 1.88 -4.25 34.77
N ALA A 303 0.76 -3.67 34.30
CA ALA A 303 0.49 -2.25 34.41
C ALA A 303 0.25 -1.77 35.85
N SER A 304 -0.26 -2.64 36.72
CA SER A 304 -0.48 -2.34 38.15
C SER A 304 0.72 -2.66 39.04
N ALA A 305 1.77 -3.27 38.48
CA ALA A 305 2.98 -3.58 39.28
C ALA A 305 3.71 -2.29 39.65
N ASN A 306 4.07 -2.17 40.93
CA ASN A 306 4.89 -1.06 41.39
C ASN A 306 6.37 -1.31 41.01
N PRO A 307 6.96 -0.54 40.08
CA PRO A 307 8.35 -0.75 39.67
C PRO A 307 9.35 -0.53 40.79
N ALA A 308 9.01 0.24 41.83
CA ALA A 308 9.87 0.46 43.00
C ALA A 308 9.94 -0.77 43.90
N GLN A 309 8.99 -1.70 43.81
CA GLN A 309 8.99 -2.94 44.63
C GLN A 309 9.69 -4.11 43.92
N GLY A 310 9.92 -4.03 42.60
CA GLY A 310 10.55 -5.08 41.79
C GLY A 310 12.05 -4.96 41.58
N GLY A 311 12.70 -3.94 42.06
CA GLY A 311 14.07 -3.57 41.74
C GLY A 311 15.09 -3.74 42.84
N ARG A 312 15.23 -4.96 43.39
CA ARG A 312 16.48 -5.36 44.08
C ARG A 312 16.78 -6.81 43.67
N LYS A 313 17.48 -6.96 42.59
CA LYS A 313 18.36 -8.10 42.31
C LYS A 313 19.68 -7.58 41.79
#